data_399cfefe867031e8261d095a781cc407
#
_entry.id   399cfefe867031e8261d095a781cc407
#
_cell.length_a   1.000
_cell.length_b   1.000
_cell.length_c   1.000
_cell.angle_alpha   90.00
_cell.angle_beta   90.00
_cell.angle_gamma   90.00
#
_symmetry.space_group_name_H-M   'P 1'
#
loop_
_entity.id
_entity.type
_entity.pdbx_description
1 polymer ?
#
loop_
_entity_poly.entity_id
_entity_poly.type
_entity_poly.pdbx_seq_one_letter_code
_entity_poly.pdbx_strand_id
1 'polypeptide(L)'
;MTNIKVEPYLPDEDYDNPAMVTDFYEFSMANCLFMHGYKDTVMVFNMFYRDNPDDLGYAISCGQDKLVKFLLNYHFTDRDLKYLLYKGMSEEFCEYLRTYKWKGNLYALREGTVCYPQVPMVRIECDMVGAILIETYLLQTMNFHSLIATKATKISGLSTHTPRSVMEFGTRRAQGASAGNDGAYAAILGGCIGTANCLAEMKFGPDVPAVGTVAHSFIEFFPTEMDAFRAYAESYPTHVSLLLDTYNIFESGLPNVIKLDDELIAKYPNDPNKRVKSVRIDSGDLARGSKKLRKALDAVGKNYIKIVASNSLDENKMADMERYEGARIDSYGVGEKLITSATDPVFGGVYKLVAVKKEDGTYEPKMKCSDSVSKAIIPGKLMAWRVFDSEGKGQCDIISLDNEEFKDGDIANLINLDPDAFDPVVKVECTHVERILVPHIINGELVIDLPDIRAKKDYIKEQLENRVWESELRPQMPHKHYVDLTPAVADCREEMYRKLHGGRIK
;
A
#
# COMPACT_ATOMS: atom_id res chain seq x y z
N MET A 1 -10.55 36.26 -26.37
CA MET A 1 -10.74 34.82 -26.00
C MET A 1 -10.66 34.02 -27.28
N THR A 2 -9.55 33.37 -27.50
CA THR A 2 -9.35 32.47 -28.65
C THR A 2 -10.29 31.30 -28.49
N ASN A 3 -11.11 31.02 -29.53
CA ASN A 3 -11.97 29.84 -29.59
C ASN A 3 -11.12 28.55 -29.66
N ILE A 4 -10.54 28.14 -28.54
CA ILE A 4 -9.82 26.88 -28.44
C ILE A 4 -10.89 25.79 -28.35
N LYS A 5 -11.08 25.05 -29.45
CA LYS A 5 -11.90 23.84 -29.43
C LYS A 5 -11.09 22.75 -28.73
N VAL A 6 -11.51 22.37 -27.54
CA VAL A 6 -11.09 21.13 -26.89
C VAL A 6 -12.06 20.02 -27.29
N GLU A 7 -11.54 18.91 -27.79
CA GLU A 7 -12.38 17.72 -27.99
C GLU A 7 -12.86 17.25 -26.62
N PRO A 8 -14.18 17.19 -26.40
CA PRO A 8 -14.75 17.06 -25.05
C PRO A 8 -14.55 15.69 -24.40
N TYR A 9 -14.19 14.67 -25.19
CA TYR A 9 -14.03 13.31 -24.71
C TYR A 9 -12.74 12.71 -25.22
N LEU A 10 -12.00 12.08 -24.30
CA LEU A 10 -10.86 11.24 -24.60
C LEU A 10 -11.35 9.80 -24.67
N PRO A 11 -10.99 9.00 -25.68
CA PRO A 11 -11.08 7.55 -25.57
C PRO A 11 -10.26 7.12 -24.36
N ASP A 12 -10.83 6.29 -23.48
CA ASP A 12 -10.17 5.78 -22.25
C ASP A 12 -8.81 5.11 -22.55
N GLU A 13 -8.58 4.70 -23.79
CA GLU A 13 -7.42 3.95 -24.24
C GLU A 13 -6.22 4.83 -24.62
N ASP A 14 -6.42 6.14 -24.86
CA ASP A 14 -5.40 7.00 -25.49
C ASP A 14 -4.76 8.03 -24.57
N TYR A 15 -5.15 8.11 -23.30
CA TYR A 15 -4.62 9.14 -22.43
C TYR A 15 -4.00 8.58 -21.14
N ASP A 16 -2.68 8.50 -21.16
CA ASP A 16 -1.89 7.84 -20.14
C ASP A 16 -0.89 8.80 -19.43
N ASN A 17 -1.10 10.13 -19.54
CA ASN A 17 -0.21 11.06 -18.85
C ASN A 17 -0.68 11.36 -17.41
N PRO A 18 -0.07 10.76 -16.39
CA PRO A 18 -0.48 10.93 -15.00
C PRO A 18 -0.23 12.36 -14.46
N ALA A 19 0.51 13.22 -15.15
CA ALA A 19 0.70 14.62 -14.76
C ALA A 19 -0.61 15.43 -14.73
N MET A 20 -1.64 14.95 -15.44
CA MET A 20 -2.98 15.55 -15.43
C MET A 20 -3.93 14.95 -14.39
N VAL A 21 -3.50 13.94 -13.64
CA VAL A 21 -4.17 13.48 -12.42
C VAL A 21 -3.82 14.44 -11.28
N THR A 22 -4.39 15.64 -11.39
CA THR A 22 -4.05 16.81 -10.57
C THR A 22 -5.35 17.57 -10.28
N ASP A 23 -5.61 17.89 -9.03
CA ASP A 23 -6.77 18.71 -8.66
C ASP A 23 -6.62 20.11 -9.28
N PHE A 24 -7.70 20.63 -9.83
CA PHE A 24 -7.64 21.88 -10.61
C PHE A 24 -7.08 23.09 -9.84
N TYR A 25 -7.28 23.13 -8.52
CA TYR A 25 -6.74 24.21 -7.68
C TYR A 25 -5.21 24.24 -7.68
N GLU A 26 -4.53 23.10 -7.86
CA GLU A 26 -3.07 23.03 -7.93
C GLU A 26 -2.55 23.78 -9.15
N PHE A 27 -3.15 23.60 -10.32
CA PHE A 27 -2.85 24.40 -11.52
C PHE A 27 -3.15 25.89 -11.32
N SER A 28 -4.27 26.22 -10.68
CA SER A 28 -4.64 27.61 -10.42
C SER A 28 -3.63 28.30 -9.50
N MET A 29 -3.18 27.61 -8.44
CA MET A 29 -2.15 28.11 -7.52
C MET A 29 -0.80 28.24 -8.23
N ALA A 30 -0.37 27.21 -8.96
CA ALA A 30 0.90 27.21 -9.67
C ALA A 30 0.97 28.34 -10.72
N ASN A 31 -0.08 28.52 -11.53
CA ASN A 31 -0.17 29.62 -12.49
C ASN A 31 -0.13 30.98 -11.80
N CYS A 32 -0.86 31.16 -10.70
CA CYS A 32 -0.84 32.42 -9.94
C CYS A 32 0.57 32.73 -9.42
N LEU A 33 1.22 31.77 -8.77
CA LEU A 33 2.58 31.95 -8.26
C LEU A 33 3.61 32.19 -9.38
N PHE A 34 3.46 31.50 -10.51
CA PHE A 34 4.28 31.70 -11.69
C PHE A 34 4.18 33.16 -12.21
N MET A 35 2.95 33.67 -12.36
CA MET A 35 2.69 35.02 -12.83
C MET A 35 3.22 36.12 -11.87
N HIS A 36 3.42 35.78 -10.60
CA HIS A 36 4.01 36.68 -9.59
C HIS A 36 5.52 36.49 -9.40
N GLY A 37 6.18 35.70 -10.26
CA GLY A 37 7.64 35.56 -10.29
C GLY A 37 8.21 34.53 -9.30
N TYR A 38 7.39 33.65 -8.71
CA TYR A 38 7.83 32.65 -7.73
C TYR A 38 8.22 31.29 -8.35
N LYS A 39 8.36 31.19 -9.68
CA LYS A 39 8.62 29.93 -10.38
C LYS A 39 9.84 29.15 -9.86
N ASP A 40 10.90 29.85 -9.44
CA ASP A 40 12.16 29.28 -8.98
C ASP A 40 12.22 29.12 -7.45
N THR A 41 11.14 29.46 -6.74
CA THR A 41 11.06 29.34 -5.28
C THR A 41 11.00 27.85 -4.89
N VAL A 42 11.98 27.41 -4.12
CA VAL A 42 12.00 26.02 -3.61
C VAL A 42 11.08 25.88 -2.41
N MET A 43 10.18 24.94 -2.50
CA MET A 43 9.22 24.58 -1.44
C MET A 43 9.55 23.20 -0.90
N VAL A 44 9.31 23.01 0.40
CA VAL A 44 9.42 21.71 1.07
C VAL A 44 8.06 21.28 1.56
N PHE A 45 7.65 20.11 1.11
CA PHE A 45 6.40 19.46 1.54
C PHE A 45 6.70 18.13 2.20
N ASN A 46 5.91 17.78 3.22
CA ASN A 46 5.92 16.45 3.81
C ASN A 46 4.56 15.77 3.58
N MET A 47 4.62 14.48 3.23
CA MET A 47 3.48 13.57 3.33
C MET A 47 3.60 12.77 4.61
N PHE A 48 2.51 12.67 5.36
CA PHE A 48 2.35 11.87 6.57
C PHE A 48 0.88 11.49 6.76
N TYR A 49 0.57 10.58 7.67
CA TYR A 49 -0.80 10.25 8.04
C TYR A 49 -1.00 10.38 9.56
N ARG A 50 -2.25 10.36 10.05
CA ARG A 50 -2.57 10.68 11.44
C ARG A 50 -2.96 9.47 12.27
N ASP A 51 -3.67 8.54 11.67
CA ASP A 51 -4.25 7.39 12.36
C ASP A 51 -3.99 6.13 11.53
N ASN A 52 -3.62 5.04 12.20
CA ASN A 52 -3.42 3.77 11.53
C ASN A 52 -4.74 3.21 11.01
N PRO A 53 -4.77 2.61 9.80
CA PRO A 53 -5.97 1.98 9.28
C PRO A 53 -6.34 0.71 10.07
N ASP A 54 -7.63 0.39 10.12
CA ASP A 54 -8.16 -0.85 10.72
C ASP A 54 -7.80 -1.07 12.20
N ASP A 55 -7.60 -0.01 12.97
CA ASP A 55 -7.17 -0.05 14.37
C ASP A 55 -5.87 -0.85 14.59
N LEU A 56 -5.00 -0.92 13.57
CA LEU A 56 -3.68 -1.53 13.68
C LEU A 56 -2.70 -0.63 14.44
N GLY A 57 -1.63 -1.21 15.00
CA GLY A 57 -0.57 -0.44 15.64
C GLY A 57 0.42 0.19 14.66
N TYR A 58 0.31 -0.12 13.36
CA TYR A 58 1.26 0.28 12.31
C TYR A 58 0.58 0.37 10.94
N ALA A 59 1.32 0.91 9.96
CA ALA A 59 1.01 0.77 8.54
C ALA A 59 2.26 0.34 7.74
N ILE A 60 2.06 -0.10 6.51
CA ILE A 60 3.13 -0.39 5.55
C ILE A 60 3.22 0.76 4.55
N SER A 61 4.36 1.42 4.48
CA SER A 61 4.62 2.44 3.47
C SER A 61 4.84 1.79 2.11
N CYS A 62 3.98 2.08 1.13
CA CYS A 62 4.00 1.45 -0.19
C CYS A 62 3.60 2.45 -1.28
N GLY A 63 4.10 2.27 -2.53
CA GLY A 63 3.82 3.14 -3.66
C GLY A 63 5.03 3.99 -4.11
N GLN A 64 6.15 3.91 -3.42
CA GLN A 64 7.36 4.71 -3.71
C GLN A 64 7.89 4.45 -5.10
N ASP A 65 7.99 3.21 -5.55
CA ASP A 65 8.48 2.88 -6.89
C ASP A 65 7.63 3.51 -7.99
N LYS A 66 6.31 3.51 -7.81
CA LYS A 66 5.39 4.15 -8.76
C LYS A 66 5.54 5.66 -8.75
N LEU A 67 5.71 6.26 -7.56
CA LEU A 67 5.96 7.69 -7.40
C LEU A 67 7.31 8.09 -8.04
N VAL A 68 8.37 7.34 -7.82
CA VAL A 68 9.68 7.55 -8.45
C VAL A 68 9.57 7.53 -9.97
N LYS A 69 8.94 6.50 -10.54
CA LYS A 69 8.72 6.39 -11.99
C LYS A 69 7.92 7.57 -12.55
N PHE A 70 6.90 8.02 -11.82
CA PHE A 70 6.12 9.21 -12.19
C PHE A 70 6.99 10.47 -12.25
N LEU A 71 7.75 10.75 -11.20
CA LEU A 71 8.58 11.96 -11.12
C LEU A 71 9.70 11.99 -12.18
N LEU A 72 10.35 10.86 -12.42
CA LEU A 72 11.41 10.76 -13.45
C LEU A 72 10.89 10.93 -14.88
N ASN A 73 9.60 10.65 -15.10
CA ASN A 73 8.94 10.77 -16.41
C ASN A 73 7.95 11.95 -16.46
N TYR A 74 8.00 12.87 -15.49
CA TYR A 74 7.06 13.98 -15.40
C TYR A 74 7.15 14.92 -16.58
N HIS A 75 6.05 15.11 -17.33
CA HIS A 75 5.99 15.98 -18.50
C HIS A 75 4.56 16.36 -18.83
N PHE A 76 4.39 17.37 -19.70
CA PHE A 76 3.11 17.77 -20.26
C PHE A 76 3.11 17.62 -21.78
N THR A 77 2.01 17.17 -22.35
CA THR A 77 1.79 17.04 -23.79
C THR A 77 1.17 18.32 -24.37
N ASP A 78 1.23 18.50 -25.70
CA ASP A 78 0.55 19.62 -26.36
C ASP A 78 -0.97 19.61 -26.11
N ARG A 79 -1.57 18.44 -25.90
CA ARG A 79 -2.97 18.29 -25.56
C ARG A 79 -3.29 18.82 -24.17
N ASP A 80 -2.43 18.55 -23.18
CA ASP A 80 -2.56 19.06 -21.83
C ASP A 80 -2.50 20.57 -21.81
N LEU A 81 -1.51 21.14 -22.52
CA LEU A 81 -1.31 22.57 -22.59
C LEU A 81 -2.49 23.28 -23.26
N LYS A 82 -3.06 22.72 -24.33
CA LYS A 82 -4.30 23.22 -24.93
C LYS A 82 -5.48 23.22 -23.97
N TYR A 83 -5.62 22.16 -23.16
CA TYR A 83 -6.64 22.10 -22.13
C TYR A 83 -6.41 23.17 -21.04
N LEU A 84 -5.18 23.35 -20.57
CA LEU A 84 -4.84 24.35 -19.55
C LEU A 84 -5.09 25.78 -20.05
N LEU A 85 -4.73 26.09 -21.30
CA LEU A 85 -5.07 27.36 -21.94
C LEU A 85 -6.59 27.58 -22.03
N TYR A 86 -7.34 26.54 -22.42
CA TYR A 86 -8.80 26.59 -22.43
C TYR A 86 -9.38 26.86 -21.02
N LYS A 87 -8.75 26.33 -19.97
CA LYS A 87 -9.12 26.56 -18.57
C LYS A 87 -8.68 27.91 -18.01
N GLY A 88 -8.02 28.74 -18.84
CA GLY A 88 -7.61 30.11 -18.47
C GLY A 88 -6.25 30.25 -17.83
N MET A 89 -5.40 29.23 -17.90
CA MET A 89 -3.98 29.39 -17.53
C MET A 89 -3.30 30.32 -18.52
N SER A 90 -2.26 31.06 -18.07
CA SER A 90 -1.53 31.98 -18.93
C SER A 90 -0.74 31.26 -20.01
N GLU A 91 -0.53 31.93 -21.16
CA GLU A 91 0.26 31.38 -22.26
C GLU A 91 1.71 31.12 -21.82
N GLU A 92 2.28 32.04 -21.04
CA GLU A 92 3.63 31.94 -20.51
C GLU A 92 3.82 30.76 -19.57
N PHE A 93 2.83 30.47 -18.71
CA PHE A 93 2.86 29.31 -17.84
C PHE A 93 2.77 28.02 -18.64
N CYS A 94 1.86 27.95 -19.61
CA CYS A 94 1.72 26.77 -20.47
C CYS A 94 3.00 26.53 -21.29
N GLU A 95 3.65 27.58 -21.80
CA GLU A 95 4.92 27.43 -22.52
C GLU A 95 6.06 26.98 -21.59
N TYR A 96 6.07 27.46 -20.34
CA TYR A 96 7.00 26.97 -19.33
C TYR A 96 6.79 25.46 -19.05
N LEU A 97 5.54 25.02 -18.90
CA LEU A 97 5.21 23.60 -18.68
C LEU A 97 5.59 22.71 -19.86
N ARG A 98 5.62 23.22 -21.11
CA ARG A 98 6.00 22.46 -22.32
C ARG A 98 7.37 21.79 -22.21
N THR A 99 8.31 22.47 -21.58
CA THR A 99 9.69 21.98 -21.42
C THR A 99 10.02 21.57 -20.00
N TYR A 100 9.04 21.66 -19.11
CA TYR A 100 9.25 21.37 -17.71
C TYR A 100 9.68 19.91 -17.51
N LYS A 101 10.70 19.72 -16.68
CA LYS A 101 11.16 18.44 -16.16
C LYS A 101 11.29 18.54 -14.67
N TRP A 102 10.78 17.57 -13.95
CA TRP A 102 10.89 17.54 -12.51
C TRP A 102 12.36 17.34 -12.10
N LYS A 103 12.91 18.27 -11.32
CA LYS A 103 14.31 18.26 -10.88
C LYS A 103 14.45 18.44 -9.37
N GLY A 104 13.43 18.05 -8.62
CA GLY A 104 13.43 18.13 -7.17
C GLY A 104 14.22 17.02 -6.50
N ASN A 105 14.17 17.05 -5.17
CA ASN A 105 14.66 16.01 -4.29
C ASN A 105 13.45 15.27 -3.70
N LEU A 106 13.48 13.96 -3.76
CA LEU A 106 12.54 13.05 -3.10
C LEU A 106 13.28 12.30 -2.01
N TYR A 107 12.86 12.51 -0.77
CA TYR A 107 13.18 11.64 0.34
C TYR A 107 11.93 10.84 0.72
N ALA A 108 12.06 9.55 0.93
CA ALA A 108 10.93 8.71 1.30
C ALA A 108 11.38 7.56 2.23
N LEU A 109 10.43 6.97 2.92
CA LEU A 109 10.63 5.65 3.51
C LEU A 109 10.89 4.64 2.39
N ARG A 110 11.72 3.62 2.61
CA ARG A 110 11.85 2.53 1.63
C ARG A 110 10.52 1.83 1.46
N GLU A 111 10.19 1.40 0.24
CA GLU A 111 8.95 0.67 -0.01
C GLU A 111 8.91 -0.63 0.79
N GLY A 112 7.84 -0.80 1.56
CA GLY A 112 7.68 -1.90 2.51
C GLY A 112 8.08 -1.55 3.95
N THR A 113 8.55 -0.34 4.25
CA THR A 113 8.86 0.06 5.63
C THR A 113 7.60 0.10 6.49
N VAL A 114 7.65 -0.54 7.65
CA VAL A 114 6.65 -0.35 8.72
C VAL A 114 6.74 1.10 9.19
N CYS A 115 5.61 1.81 9.20
CA CYS A 115 5.55 3.23 9.53
C CYS A 115 4.41 3.53 10.51
N TYR A 116 4.52 4.70 11.13
CA TYR A 116 3.66 5.13 12.23
C TYR A 116 3.09 6.53 11.99
N PRO A 117 1.96 6.89 12.61
CA PRO A 117 1.35 8.20 12.47
C PRO A 117 2.32 9.35 12.75
N GLN A 118 2.18 10.46 12.02
CA GLN A 118 2.98 11.69 12.10
C GLN A 118 4.41 11.59 11.52
N VAL A 119 4.98 10.40 11.37
CA VAL A 119 6.29 10.23 10.73
C VAL A 119 6.20 10.64 9.25
N PRO A 120 7.10 11.49 8.74
CA PRO A 120 7.16 11.81 7.32
C PRO A 120 7.41 10.55 6.49
N MET A 121 6.43 10.16 5.66
CA MET A 121 6.57 9.06 4.71
C MET A 121 7.31 9.50 3.45
N VAL A 122 7.06 10.76 3.04
CA VAL A 122 7.67 11.40 1.88
C VAL A 122 7.99 12.85 2.21
N ARG A 123 9.17 13.32 1.81
CA ARG A 123 9.53 14.73 1.76
C ARG A 123 9.91 15.10 0.33
N ILE A 124 9.25 16.11 -0.20
CA ILE A 124 9.56 16.72 -1.48
C ILE A 124 10.25 18.07 -1.24
N GLU A 125 11.34 18.31 -1.94
CA GLU A 125 12.01 19.61 -2.01
C GLU A 125 12.20 19.94 -3.49
N CYS A 126 11.41 20.88 -4.02
CA CYS A 126 11.38 21.18 -5.43
C CYS A 126 11.02 22.64 -5.66
N ASP A 127 11.25 23.13 -6.89
CA ASP A 127 10.65 24.38 -7.32
C ASP A 127 9.12 24.36 -7.13
N MET A 128 8.52 25.52 -7.10
CA MET A 128 7.11 25.72 -6.81
C MET A 128 6.19 24.83 -7.66
N VAL A 129 6.47 24.72 -8.97
CA VAL A 129 5.65 23.95 -9.90
C VAL A 129 5.72 22.47 -9.57
N GLY A 130 6.94 21.93 -9.45
CA GLY A 130 7.16 20.52 -9.16
C GLY A 130 6.75 20.09 -7.75
N ALA A 131 6.67 21.05 -6.81
CA ALA A 131 6.19 20.77 -5.47
C ALA A 131 4.65 20.75 -5.36
N ILE A 132 3.96 21.63 -6.11
CA ILE A 132 2.50 21.78 -6.02
C ILE A 132 1.78 20.73 -6.91
N LEU A 133 2.16 20.62 -8.18
CA LEU A 133 1.39 19.85 -9.17
C LEU A 133 1.48 18.32 -9.02
N ILE A 134 2.19 17.82 -8.04
CA ILE A 134 2.31 16.39 -7.77
C ILE A 134 1.44 15.92 -6.59
N GLU A 135 0.78 16.83 -5.84
CA GLU A 135 0.06 16.51 -4.60
C GLU A 135 -0.96 15.40 -4.81
N THR A 136 -1.87 15.57 -5.76
CA THR A 136 -2.97 14.62 -5.98
C THR A 136 -2.44 13.23 -6.38
N TYR A 137 -1.54 13.15 -7.35
CA TYR A 137 -1.00 11.85 -7.80
C TYR A 137 -0.15 11.15 -6.71
N LEU A 138 0.67 11.93 -5.99
CA LEU A 138 1.45 11.43 -4.86
C LEU A 138 0.53 10.83 -3.78
N LEU A 139 -0.49 11.59 -3.36
CA LEU A 139 -1.42 11.15 -2.32
C LEU A 139 -2.23 9.93 -2.76
N GLN A 140 -2.78 9.94 -3.98
CA GLN A 140 -3.52 8.80 -4.51
C GLN A 140 -2.65 7.54 -4.53
N THR A 141 -1.40 7.66 -5.00
CA THR A 141 -0.47 6.54 -5.10
C THR A 141 -0.09 6.02 -3.73
N MET A 142 0.43 6.86 -2.85
CA MET A 142 0.92 6.44 -1.54
C MET A 142 -0.20 5.95 -0.63
N ASN A 143 -1.36 6.63 -0.62
CA ASN A 143 -2.49 6.27 0.22
C ASN A 143 -3.04 4.89 -0.16
N PHE A 144 -3.33 4.67 -1.43
CA PHE A 144 -3.95 3.41 -1.87
C PHE A 144 -3.02 2.21 -1.69
N HIS A 145 -1.76 2.34 -2.13
CA HIS A 145 -0.79 1.24 -2.00
C HIS A 145 -0.52 0.90 -0.53
N SER A 146 -0.32 1.92 0.32
CA SER A 146 -0.08 1.70 1.75
C SER A 146 -1.28 1.06 2.44
N LEU A 147 -2.50 1.52 2.11
CA LEU A 147 -3.73 0.96 2.64
C LEU A 147 -3.87 -0.54 2.32
N ILE A 148 -3.73 -0.90 1.05
CA ILE A 148 -3.91 -2.29 0.62
C ILE A 148 -2.76 -3.18 1.09
N ALA A 149 -1.51 -2.71 1.08
CA ALA A 149 -0.39 -3.47 1.64
C ALA A 149 -0.58 -3.75 3.13
N THR A 150 -1.00 -2.73 3.90
CA THR A 150 -1.30 -2.87 5.34
C THR A 150 -2.44 -3.87 5.57
N LYS A 151 -3.55 -3.72 4.86
CA LYS A 151 -4.70 -4.64 4.94
C LYS A 151 -4.30 -6.08 4.60
N ALA A 152 -3.45 -6.25 3.59
CA ALA A 152 -2.97 -7.55 3.18
C ALA A 152 -2.11 -8.23 4.26
N THR A 153 -1.28 -7.51 5.03
CA THR A 153 -0.52 -8.11 6.15
C THR A 153 -1.43 -8.68 7.23
N LYS A 154 -2.57 -8.03 7.49
CA LYS A 154 -3.58 -8.50 8.45
C LYS A 154 -4.30 -9.76 7.92
N ILE A 155 -4.71 -9.73 6.67
CA ILE A 155 -5.42 -10.84 6.01
C ILE A 155 -4.50 -12.05 5.83
N SER A 156 -3.25 -11.86 5.38
CA SER A 156 -2.27 -12.93 5.21
C SER A 156 -1.76 -13.52 6.53
N GLY A 157 -2.05 -12.87 7.66
CA GLY A 157 -1.61 -13.30 8.98
C GLY A 157 -0.14 -13.01 9.28
N LEU A 158 0.54 -12.22 8.46
CA LEU A 158 1.92 -11.78 8.75
C LEU A 158 1.98 -10.99 10.05
N SER A 159 1.02 -10.09 10.28
CA SER A 159 0.94 -9.27 11.49
C SER A 159 0.65 -10.06 12.77
N THR A 160 0.16 -11.28 12.68
CA THR A 160 -0.20 -12.11 13.83
C THR A 160 0.69 -13.34 13.98
N HIS A 161 1.76 -13.44 13.22
CA HIS A 161 2.64 -14.61 13.13
C HIS A 161 1.89 -15.95 12.90
N THR A 162 0.73 -15.86 12.25
CA THR A 162 -0.09 -17.00 11.82
C THR A 162 -0.28 -16.96 10.31
N PRO A 163 0.78 -17.20 9.51
CA PRO A 163 0.73 -17.00 8.08
C PRO A 163 -0.29 -17.88 7.40
N ARG A 164 -1.08 -17.29 6.51
CA ARG A 164 -2.10 -17.92 5.68
C ARG A 164 -1.70 -17.89 4.22
N SER A 165 -2.05 -18.93 3.49
CA SER A 165 -1.95 -18.93 2.03
C SER A 165 -3.15 -18.18 1.45
N VAL A 166 -2.97 -16.90 1.09
CA VAL A 166 -4.04 -16.02 0.60
C VAL A 166 -3.79 -15.60 -0.83
N MET A 167 -4.81 -15.71 -1.68
CA MET A 167 -4.83 -15.20 -3.05
C MET A 167 -5.75 -13.98 -3.12
N GLU A 168 -5.30 -12.92 -3.79
CA GLU A 168 -6.07 -11.71 -4.05
C GLU A 168 -7.07 -11.96 -5.20
N PHE A 169 -8.38 -11.96 -4.92
CA PHE A 169 -9.45 -12.20 -5.90
C PHE A 169 -10.38 -10.98 -6.08
N GLY A 170 -9.86 -9.79 -5.83
CA GLY A 170 -10.65 -8.57 -5.73
C GLY A 170 -10.72 -7.71 -7.01
N THR A 171 -9.95 -7.98 -8.05
CA THR A 171 -9.86 -7.11 -9.24
C THR A 171 -11.23 -6.67 -9.77
N ARG A 172 -12.21 -7.56 -9.88
CA ARG A 172 -13.58 -7.26 -10.33
C ARG A 172 -14.39 -6.40 -9.35
N ARG A 173 -13.88 -6.14 -8.15
CA ARG A 173 -14.47 -5.29 -7.09
C ARG A 173 -13.69 -4.01 -6.85
N ALA A 174 -12.57 -3.83 -7.51
CA ALA A 174 -11.76 -2.62 -7.45
C ALA A 174 -12.45 -1.43 -8.14
N GLN A 175 -12.09 -0.22 -7.72
CA GLN A 175 -12.58 1.02 -8.30
C GLN A 175 -11.80 1.39 -9.57
N GLY A 176 -11.91 0.57 -10.59
CA GLY A 176 -11.26 0.72 -11.88
C GLY A 176 -10.03 -0.17 -12.08
N ALA A 177 -9.57 -0.27 -13.34
CA ALA A 177 -8.50 -1.17 -13.73
C ALA A 177 -7.16 -0.83 -13.05
N SER A 178 -6.84 0.46 -12.90
CA SER A 178 -5.62 0.90 -12.22
C SER A 178 -5.61 0.46 -10.76
N ALA A 179 -6.73 0.67 -10.05
CA ALA A 179 -6.87 0.20 -8.66
C ALA A 179 -6.76 -1.32 -8.55
N GLY A 180 -7.30 -2.08 -9.52
CA GLY A 180 -7.14 -3.52 -9.57
C GLY A 180 -5.69 -3.97 -9.73
N ASN A 181 -4.91 -3.29 -10.59
CA ASN A 181 -3.50 -3.60 -10.81
C ASN A 181 -2.62 -3.21 -9.61
N ASP A 182 -2.79 -1.98 -9.13
CA ASP A 182 -2.00 -1.44 -8.02
C ASP A 182 -2.32 -2.17 -6.70
N GLY A 183 -3.60 -2.51 -6.50
CA GLY A 183 -4.04 -3.29 -5.35
C GLY A 183 -3.52 -4.72 -5.36
N ALA A 184 -3.45 -5.38 -6.52
CA ALA A 184 -2.82 -6.70 -6.66
C ALA A 184 -1.34 -6.65 -6.27
N TYR A 185 -0.59 -5.64 -6.75
CA TYR A 185 0.81 -5.42 -6.37
C TYR A 185 0.96 -5.23 -4.86
N ALA A 186 0.21 -4.32 -4.27
CA ALA A 186 0.26 -4.02 -2.85
C ALA A 186 -0.15 -5.24 -1.98
N ALA A 187 -1.15 -6.01 -2.41
CA ALA A 187 -1.57 -7.22 -1.73
C ALA A 187 -0.47 -8.31 -1.74
N ILE A 188 0.26 -8.45 -2.84
CA ILE A 188 1.40 -9.37 -2.92
C ILE A 188 2.51 -8.93 -1.95
N LEU A 189 2.83 -7.65 -1.87
CA LEU A 189 3.80 -7.15 -0.90
C LEU A 189 3.36 -7.45 0.54
N GLY A 190 2.07 -7.27 0.85
CA GLY A 190 1.47 -7.58 2.16
C GLY A 190 1.27 -9.07 2.45
N GLY A 191 1.84 -9.98 1.63
CA GLY A 191 1.90 -11.42 1.93
C GLY A 191 0.96 -12.30 1.14
N CYS A 192 0.14 -11.78 0.22
CA CYS A 192 -0.60 -12.63 -0.70
C CYS A 192 0.33 -13.42 -1.62
N ILE A 193 -0.08 -14.63 -2.02
CA ILE A 193 0.73 -15.55 -2.82
C ILE A 193 0.42 -15.49 -4.32
N GLY A 194 -0.63 -14.78 -4.71
CA GLY A 194 -1.04 -14.60 -6.11
C GLY A 194 -2.26 -13.69 -6.22
N THR A 195 -2.61 -13.32 -7.43
CA THR A 195 -3.77 -12.47 -7.77
C THR A 195 -4.60 -13.11 -8.87
N ALA A 196 -5.89 -12.77 -8.97
CA ALA A 196 -6.72 -13.14 -10.12
C ALA A 196 -6.47 -12.24 -11.36
N ASN A 197 -5.60 -11.25 -11.27
CA ASN A 197 -5.41 -10.20 -12.26
C ASN A 197 -4.25 -10.51 -13.22
N CYS A 198 -4.57 -10.97 -14.43
CA CYS A 198 -3.57 -11.25 -15.46
C CYS A 198 -2.74 -10.03 -15.86
N LEU A 199 -3.37 -8.84 -15.92
CA LEU A 199 -2.65 -7.61 -16.29
C LEU A 199 -1.64 -7.20 -15.20
N ALA A 200 -1.90 -7.50 -13.94
CA ALA A 200 -0.95 -7.27 -12.87
C ALA A 200 0.32 -8.13 -13.05
N GLU A 201 0.20 -9.43 -13.36
CA GLU A 201 1.35 -10.26 -13.68
C GLU A 201 2.13 -9.75 -14.91
N MET A 202 1.42 -9.40 -15.98
CA MET A 202 2.06 -8.82 -17.17
C MET A 202 2.83 -7.53 -16.86
N LYS A 203 2.33 -6.71 -15.94
CA LYS A 203 2.90 -5.40 -15.58
C LYS A 203 4.06 -5.51 -14.58
N PHE A 204 3.94 -6.39 -13.60
CA PHE A 204 4.87 -6.49 -12.47
C PHE A 204 5.75 -7.73 -12.51
N GLY A 205 5.50 -8.63 -13.46
CA GLY A 205 6.30 -9.84 -13.65
C GLY A 205 5.85 -11.04 -12.80
N PRO A 206 6.59 -12.16 -12.88
CA PRO A 206 6.19 -13.44 -12.33
C PRO A 206 6.17 -13.51 -10.80
N ASP A 207 6.70 -12.49 -10.11
CA ASP A 207 6.59 -12.38 -8.65
C ASP A 207 5.21 -11.89 -8.19
N VAL A 208 4.34 -11.50 -9.14
CA VAL A 208 2.90 -11.23 -8.94
C VAL A 208 2.08 -12.23 -9.75
N PRO A 209 2.10 -13.53 -9.43
CA PRO A 209 1.57 -14.57 -10.28
C PRO A 209 0.04 -14.51 -10.38
N ALA A 210 -0.47 -14.58 -11.61
CA ALA A 210 -1.90 -14.73 -11.86
C ALA A 210 -2.34 -16.17 -11.54
N VAL A 211 -3.33 -16.29 -10.67
CA VAL A 211 -3.86 -17.57 -10.21
C VAL A 211 -5.39 -17.59 -10.29
N GLY A 212 -5.95 -18.76 -10.49
CA GLY A 212 -7.39 -18.92 -10.57
C GLY A 212 -7.81 -20.36 -10.70
N THR A 213 -9.12 -20.55 -10.68
CA THR A 213 -9.77 -21.84 -10.91
C THR A 213 -10.90 -21.65 -11.92
N VAL A 214 -11.93 -22.47 -11.87
CA VAL A 214 -13.12 -22.37 -12.72
C VAL A 214 -14.25 -21.61 -12.03
N ALA A 215 -15.17 -21.06 -12.78
CA ALA A 215 -16.43 -20.47 -12.29
C ALA A 215 -17.59 -21.46 -12.41
N HIS A 216 -18.72 -21.19 -11.71
CA HIS A 216 -19.92 -21.99 -11.79
C HIS A 216 -20.44 -22.11 -13.23
N SER A 217 -20.43 -21.02 -14.01
CA SER A 217 -20.85 -20.99 -15.40
C SER A 217 -20.09 -21.99 -16.31
N PHE A 218 -18.81 -22.26 -15.99
CA PHE A 218 -18.05 -23.29 -16.71
C PHE A 218 -18.63 -24.69 -16.45
N ILE A 219 -18.99 -24.98 -15.19
CA ILE A 219 -19.60 -26.28 -14.81
C ILE A 219 -20.99 -26.41 -15.43
N GLU A 220 -21.82 -25.36 -15.35
CA GLU A 220 -23.18 -25.30 -15.87
C GLU A 220 -23.24 -25.45 -17.40
N PHE A 221 -22.16 -25.07 -18.11
CA PHE A 221 -22.09 -25.20 -19.58
C PHE A 221 -22.10 -26.65 -20.05
N PHE A 222 -21.55 -27.58 -19.26
CA PHE A 222 -21.46 -29.00 -19.63
C PHE A 222 -22.74 -29.77 -19.26
N PRO A 223 -23.07 -30.89 -19.99
CA PRO A 223 -24.22 -31.72 -19.65
C PRO A 223 -24.20 -32.28 -18.24
N THR A 224 -22.99 -32.57 -17.70
CA THR A 224 -22.81 -33.01 -16.32
C THR A 224 -21.58 -32.35 -15.69
N GLU A 225 -21.59 -32.22 -14.37
CA GLU A 225 -20.43 -31.73 -13.60
C GLU A 225 -19.16 -32.54 -13.87
N MET A 226 -19.31 -33.86 -14.02
CA MET A 226 -18.19 -34.75 -14.33
C MET A 226 -17.57 -34.48 -15.69
N ASP A 227 -18.39 -34.13 -16.71
CA ASP A 227 -17.88 -33.77 -18.04
C ASP A 227 -17.07 -32.45 -17.98
N ALA A 228 -17.52 -31.49 -17.19
CA ALA A 228 -16.78 -30.25 -16.95
C ALA A 228 -15.43 -30.53 -16.29
N PHE A 229 -15.42 -31.38 -15.24
CA PHE A 229 -14.19 -31.71 -14.51
C PHE A 229 -13.17 -32.44 -15.40
N ARG A 230 -13.62 -33.38 -16.23
CA ARG A 230 -12.76 -34.09 -17.20
C ARG A 230 -12.20 -33.13 -18.24
N ALA A 231 -13.06 -32.27 -18.85
CA ALA A 231 -12.61 -31.31 -19.84
C ALA A 231 -11.53 -30.36 -19.28
N TYR A 232 -11.71 -29.89 -18.03
CA TYR A 232 -10.72 -29.06 -17.38
C TYR A 232 -9.40 -29.81 -17.10
N ALA A 233 -9.49 -31.03 -16.60
CA ALA A 233 -8.30 -31.85 -16.32
C ALA A 233 -7.54 -32.29 -17.58
N GLU A 234 -8.24 -32.47 -18.70
CA GLU A 234 -7.61 -32.74 -20.00
C GLU A 234 -6.85 -31.52 -20.54
N SER A 235 -7.44 -30.32 -20.37
CA SER A 235 -6.83 -29.07 -20.80
C SER A 235 -5.65 -28.62 -19.93
N TYR A 236 -5.72 -28.88 -18.62
CA TYR A 236 -4.74 -28.39 -17.62
C TYR A 236 -4.31 -29.50 -16.66
N PRO A 237 -3.69 -30.59 -17.16
CA PRO A 237 -3.49 -31.81 -16.35
C PRO A 237 -2.57 -31.65 -15.13
N THR A 238 -1.73 -30.62 -15.11
CA THR A 238 -0.83 -30.30 -13.99
C THR A 238 -1.37 -29.29 -13.01
N HIS A 239 -2.52 -28.65 -13.31
CA HIS A 239 -3.14 -27.56 -12.53
C HIS A 239 -4.62 -27.78 -12.26
N VAL A 240 -5.00 -29.02 -11.98
CA VAL A 240 -6.42 -29.39 -11.77
C VAL A 240 -6.91 -28.86 -10.43
N SER A 241 -7.64 -27.75 -10.46
CA SER A 241 -8.32 -27.15 -9.29
C SER A 241 -9.81 -27.00 -9.59
N LEU A 242 -10.68 -27.65 -8.81
CA LEU A 242 -12.09 -27.85 -9.15
C LEU A 242 -13.02 -27.17 -8.13
N LEU A 243 -14.12 -26.58 -8.64
CA LEU A 243 -15.17 -25.94 -7.86
C LEU A 243 -16.27 -26.94 -7.54
N LEU A 244 -16.61 -27.13 -6.25
CA LEU A 244 -17.47 -28.24 -5.80
C LEU A 244 -18.92 -27.88 -5.52
N ASP A 245 -19.22 -26.62 -5.36
CA ASP A 245 -20.51 -26.14 -4.83
C ASP A 245 -21.43 -25.55 -5.92
N THR A 246 -21.23 -25.96 -7.19
CA THR A 246 -22.15 -25.56 -8.27
C THR A 246 -23.53 -26.18 -8.05
N TYR A 247 -23.58 -27.45 -7.66
CA TYR A 247 -24.83 -28.15 -7.35
C TYR A 247 -24.87 -28.62 -5.87
N ASN A 248 -24.15 -29.68 -5.56
CA ASN A 248 -24.06 -30.20 -4.19
C ASN A 248 -22.66 -30.73 -3.91
N ILE A 249 -21.99 -30.16 -2.91
CA ILE A 249 -20.62 -30.50 -2.56
C ILE A 249 -20.45 -32.00 -2.27
N PHE A 250 -21.37 -32.60 -1.50
CA PHE A 250 -21.21 -33.95 -0.96
C PHE A 250 -21.92 -35.03 -1.78
N GLU A 251 -22.99 -34.69 -2.50
CA GLU A 251 -23.77 -35.64 -3.29
C GLU A 251 -23.27 -35.74 -4.74
N SER A 252 -22.60 -34.68 -5.24
CA SER A 252 -22.10 -34.55 -6.63
C SER A 252 -20.61 -34.20 -6.66
N GLY A 253 -20.21 -33.03 -6.20
CA GLY A 253 -18.86 -32.47 -6.36
C GLY A 253 -17.76 -33.39 -5.86
N LEU A 254 -17.84 -33.81 -4.57
CA LEU A 254 -16.83 -34.67 -3.94
C LEU A 254 -16.75 -36.07 -4.57
N PRO A 255 -17.85 -36.80 -4.82
CA PRO A 255 -17.80 -38.08 -5.55
C PRO A 255 -17.16 -37.96 -6.93
N ASN A 256 -17.48 -36.89 -7.69
CA ASN A 256 -16.92 -36.65 -9.01
C ASN A 256 -15.42 -36.34 -8.95
N VAL A 257 -14.95 -35.57 -7.96
CA VAL A 257 -13.51 -35.31 -7.74
C VAL A 257 -12.76 -36.59 -7.43
N ILE A 258 -13.27 -37.43 -6.51
CA ILE A 258 -12.64 -38.70 -6.14
C ILE A 258 -12.50 -39.60 -7.37
N LYS A 259 -13.58 -39.73 -8.14
CA LYS A 259 -13.62 -40.54 -9.37
C LYS A 259 -12.64 -39.99 -10.43
N LEU A 260 -12.64 -38.67 -10.68
CA LEU A 260 -11.72 -38.04 -11.63
C LEU A 260 -10.26 -38.27 -11.23
N ASP A 261 -9.93 -38.09 -9.97
CA ASP A 261 -8.58 -38.27 -9.49
C ASP A 261 -8.10 -39.74 -9.63
N ASP A 262 -8.99 -40.73 -9.43
CA ASP A 262 -8.71 -42.13 -9.69
C ASP A 262 -8.47 -42.40 -11.19
N GLU A 263 -9.25 -41.74 -12.08
CA GLU A 263 -9.08 -41.81 -13.53
C GLU A 263 -7.68 -41.19 -13.94
N LEU A 264 -7.31 -40.07 -13.34
CA LEU A 264 -6.00 -39.45 -13.58
C LEU A 264 -4.84 -40.30 -13.08
N ILE A 265 -4.97 -40.90 -11.90
CA ILE A 265 -3.98 -41.84 -11.36
C ILE A 265 -3.79 -43.05 -12.30
N ALA A 266 -4.89 -43.62 -12.79
CA ALA A 266 -4.85 -44.72 -13.73
C ALA A 266 -4.22 -44.34 -15.07
N LYS A 267 -4.52 -43.16 -15.57
CA LYS A 267 -4.01 -42.62 -16.84
C LYS A 267 -2.52 -42.20 -16.76
N TYR A 268 -2.09 -41.72 -15.59
CA TYR A 268 -0.74 -41.18 -15.37
C TYR A 268 -0.10 -41.76 -14.09
N PRO A 269 0.12 -43.08 -14.01
CA PRO A 269 0.51 -43.75 -12.75
C PRO A 269 1.87 -43.28 -12.21
N ASN A 270 2.77 -42.83 -13.08
CA ASN A 270 4.13 -42.43 -12.72
C ASN A 270 4.31 -40.89 -12.65
N ASP A 271 3.25 -40.11 -12.83
CA ASP A 271 3.32 -38.65 -12.81
C ASP A 271 2.38 -38.06 -11.72
N PRO A 272 2.89 -37.86 -10.50
CA PRO A 272 2.10 -37.28 -9.43
C PRO A 272 1.69 -35.82 -9.66
N ASN A 273 2.25 -35.16 -10.68
CA ASN A 273 1.86 -33.82 -11.02
C ASN A 273 0.52 -33.76 -11.77
N LYS A 274 0.11 -34.85 -12.41
CA LYS A 274 -1.15 -34.96 -13.15
C LYS A 274 -2.25 -35.56 -12.29
N ARG A 275 -2.57 -34.92 -11.18
CA ARG A 275 -3.63 -35.28 -10.22
C ARG A 275 -4.44 -34.06 -9.87
N VAL A 276 -5.58 -34.25 -9.23
CA VAL A 276 -6.31 -33.13 -8.64
C VAL A 276 -5.44 -32.48 -7.57
N LYS A 277 -5.19 -31.17 -7.70
CA LYS A 277 -4.36 -30.38 -6.77
C LYS A 277 -5.17 -29.79 -5.65
N SER A 278 -6.33 -29.26 -5.98
CA SER A 278 -7.17 -28.59 -5.00
C SER A 278 -8.66 -28.66 -5.37
N VAL A 279 -9.47 -28.48 -4.36
CA VAL A 279 -10.92 -28.28 -4.48
C VAL A 279 -11.29 -26.95 -3.85
N ARG A 280 -12.21 -26.20 -4.46
CA ARG A 280 -12.69 -24.91 -3.95
C ARG A 280 -14.14 -25.02 -3.50
N ILE A 281 -14.43 -24.38 -2.37
CA ILE A 281 -15.76 -24.13 -1.85
C ILE A 281 -15.99 -22.62 -1.74
N ASP A 282 -17.10 -22.12 -2.30
CA ASP A 282 -17.41 -20.70 -2.44
C ASP A 282 -18.72 -20.31 -1.75
N SER A 283 -19.39 -21.25 -1.10
CA SER A 283 -20.69 -21.03 -0.48
C SER A 283 -20.93 -21.90 0.77
N GLY A 284 -21.98 -21.55 1.53
CA GLY A 284 -22.40 -22.27 2.72
C GLY A 284 -21.50 -22.07 3.94
N ASP A 285 -21.55 -23.01 4.87
CA ASP A 285 -20.70 -23.05 6.06
C ASP A 285 -19.32 -23.61 5.70
N LEU A 286 -18.37 -22.70 5.42
CA LEU A 286 -17.03 -23.05 4.95
C LEU A 286 -16.24 -23.86 5.99
N ALA A 287 -16.38 -23.55 7.27
CA ALA A 287 -15.66 -24.27 8.32
C ALA A 287 -16.16 -25.71 8.44
N ARG A 288 -17.48 -25.92 8.51
CA ARG A 288 -18.09 -27.25 8.55
C ARG A 288 -17.85 -28.02 7.25
N GLY A 289 -17.98 -27.35 6.11
CA GLY A 289 -17.72 -27.90 4.78
C GLY A 289 -16.30 -28.44 4.65
N SER A 290 -15.30 -27.61 5.01
CA SER A 290 -13.89 -27.99 4.93
C SER A 290 -13.53 -29.19 5.82
N LYS A 291 -14.08 -29.26 7.04
CA LYS A 291 -13.90 -30.42 7.94
C LYS A 291 -14.45 -31.72 7.35
N LYS A 292 -15.65 -31.66 6.77
CA LYS A 292 -16.27 -32.83 6.13
C LYS A 292 -15.50 -33.26 4.88
N LEU A 293 -15.09 -32.29 4.05
CA LEU A 293 -14.27 -32.55 2.86
C LEU A 293 -12.94 -33.20 3.23
N ARG A 294 -12.22 -32.63 4.20
CA ARG A 294 -10.94 -33.18 4.65
C ARG A 294 -11.08 -34.61 5.13
N LYS A 295 -12.09 -34.89 6.00
CA LYS A 295 -12.37 -36.23 6.51
C LYS A 295 -12.67 -37.23 5.39
N ALA A 296 -13.45 -36.83 4.38
CA ALA A 296 -13.81 -37.70 3.28
C ALA A 296 -12.63 -37.98 2.33
N LEU A 297 -11.83 -36.96 2.00
CA LEU A 297 -10.64 -37.12 1.17
C LEU A 297 -9.58 -37.98 1.86
N ASP A 298 -9.36 -37.82 3.16
CA ASP A 298 -8.42 -38.61 3.94
C ASP A 298 -8.84 -40.07 4.00
N ALA A 299 -10.14 -40.36 4.15
CA ALA A 299 -10.69 -41.72 4.20
C ALA A 299 -10.43 -42.53 2.93
N VAL A 300 -10.22 -41.85 1.77
CA VAL A 300 -9.91 -42.50 0.49
C VAL A 300 -8.44 -42.28 0.06
N GLY A 301 -7.55 -41.85 0.99
CA GLY A 301 -6.14 -41.71 0.75
C GLY A 301 -5.73 -40.48 -0.11
N LYS A 302 -6.64 -39.51 -0.27
CA LYS A 302 -6.41 -38.28 -1.09
C LYS A 302 -6.09 -37.06 -0.22
N ASN A 303 -5.28 -37.24 0.81
CA ASN A 303 -4.87 -36.22 1.77
C ASN A 303 -4.00 -35.09 1.14
N TYR A 304 -3.45 -35.32 -0.05
CA TYR A 304 -2.69 -34.33 -0.83
C TYR A 304 -3.56 -33.29 -1.52
N ILE A 305 -4.86 -33.53 -1.73
CA ILE A 305 -5.77 -32.57 -2.34
C ILE A 305 -6.02 -31.43 -1.35
N LYS A 306 -5.67 -30.21 -1.76
CA LYS A 306 -5.83 -29.01 -0.95
C LYS A 306 -7.27 -28.48 -0.98
N ILE A 307 -7.69 -27.83 0.10
CA ILE A 307 -9.02 -27.21 0.22
C ILE A 307 -8.84 -25.70 0.17
N VAL A 308 -9.47 -25.08 -0.82
CA VAL A 308 -9.50 -23.62 -1.02
C VAL A 308 -10.88 -23.10 -0.64
N ALA A 309 -10.93 -22.05 0.17
CA ALA A 309 -12.17 -21.35 0.48
C ALA A 309 -12.19 -19.94 -0.09
N SER A 310 -13.33 -19.50 -0.57
CA SER A 310 -13.60 -18.13 -1.02
C SER A 310 -15.02 -17.72 -0.62
N ASN A 311 -15.41 -16.48 -0.88
CA ASN A 311 -16.67 -15.85 -0.56
C ASN A 311 -16.69 -15.09 0.78
N SER A 312 -16.75 -13.75 0.63
CA SER A 312 -16.97 -12.80 1.74
C SER A 312 -16.01 -12.99 2.92
N LEU A 313 -14.75 -13.32 2.60
CA LEU A 313 -13.70 -13.54 3.58
C LEU A 313 -13.04 -12.22 3.96
N ASP A 314 -12.73 -12.10 5.24
CA ASP A 314 -11.86 -11.11 5.84
C ASP A 314 -11.01 -11.74 6.95
N GLU A 315 -10.10 -10.97 7.52
CA GLU A 315 -9.19 -11.44 8.57
C GLU A 315 -9.91 -11.99 9.80
N ASN A 316 -11.04 -11.39 10.19
CA ASN A 316 -11.80 -11.80 11.38
C ASN A 316 -12.52 -13.14 11.13
N LYS A 317 -13.24 -13.24 10.00
CA LYS A 317 -13.94 -14.47 9.64
C LYS A 317 -12.98 -15.65 9.48
N MET A 318 -11.81 -15.42 8.86
CA MET A 318 -10.79 -16.47 8.73
C MET A 318 -10.24 -16.90 10.10
N ALA A 319 -9.93 -15.92 10.97
CA ALA A 319 -9.45 -16.21 12.31
C ALA A 319 -10.48 -16.99 13.15
N ASP A 320 -11.75 -16.63 13.07
CA ASP A 320 -12.84 -17.31 13.79
C ASP A 320 -13.01 -18.75 13.29
N MET A 321 -13.03 -18.95 11.97
CA MET A 321 -13.11 -20.29 11.38
C MET A 321 -11.94 -21.20 11.81
N GLU A 322 -10.73 -20.65 11.87
CA GLU A 322 -9.53 -21.39 12.26
C GLU A 322 -9.49 -21.69 13.77
N ARG A 323 -9.69 -20.67 14.62
CA ARG A 323 -9.50 -20.75 16.06
C ARG A 323 -10.66 -21.44 16.79
N TYR A 324 -11.88 -21.11 16.40
CA TYR A 324 -13.08 -21.54 17.15
C TYR A 324 -13.87 -22.64 16.46
N GLU A 325 -13.88 -22.66 15.12
CA GLU A 325 -14.67 -23.62 14.38
C GLU A 325 -13.84 -24.80 13.85
N GLY A 326 -12.51 -24.75 13.96
CA GLY A 326 -11.60 -25.83 13.57
C GLY A 326 -11.64 -26.14 12.06
N ALA A 327 -11.76 -25.10 11.22
CA ALA A 327 -11.74 -25.22 9.77
C ALA A 327 -10.47 -25.95 9.28
N ARG A 328 -10.61 -26.67 8.17
CA ARG A 328 -9.52 -27.41 7.50
C ARG A 328 -9.31 -26.87 6.09
N ILE A 329 -8.92 -25.61 6.02
CA ILE A 329 -8.70 -24.87 4.78
C ILE A 329 -7.19 -24.68 4.58
N ASP A 330 -6.71 -24.97 3.39
CA ASP A 330 -5.28 -24.86 3.03
C ASP A 330 -4.96 -23.48 2.42
N SER A 331 -5.94 -22.86 1.73
CA SER A 331 -5.75 -21.56 1.09
C SER A 331 -7.07 -20.78 1.01
N TYR A 332 -6.95 -19.45 0.94
CA TYR A 332 -8.08 -18.54 0.89
C TYR A 332 -8.03 -17.67 -0.35
N GLY A 333 -9.18 -17.46 -1.01
CA GLY A 333 -9.37 -16.45 -2.04
C GLY A 333 -10.13 -15.26 -1.45
N VAL A 334 -9.44 -14.13 -1.24
CA VAL A 334 -10.03 -12.94 -0.63
C VAL A 334 -10.19 -11.85 -1.70
N GLY A 335 -11.40 -11.35 -1.89
CA GLY A 335 -11.73 -10.40 -2.94
C GLY A 335 -12.04 -9.00 -2.41
N GLU A 336 -13.34 -8.69 -2.32
CA GLU A 336 -13.86 -7.36 -2.00
C GLU A 336 -13.23 -6.74 -0.75
N LYS A 337 -13.23 -7.47 0.36
CA LYS A 337 -12.78 -6.96 1.65
C LYS A 337 -11.30 -6.55 1.68
N LEU A 338 -10.48 -7.17 0.83
CA LEU A 338 -9.07 -6.81 0.65
C LEU A 338 -8.93 -5.60 -0.27
N ILE A 339 -9.42 -5.71 -1.53
CA ILE A 339 -9.13 -4.71 -2.57
C ILE A 339 -9.77 -3.33 -2.30
N THR A 340 -10.84 -3.28 -1.51
CA THR A 340 -11.50 -2.04 -1.12
C THR A 340 -11.14 -1.59 0.29
N SER A 341 -10.36 -2.38 1.04
CA SER A 341 -10.15 -2.17 2.49
C SER A 341 -11.47 -1.83 3.19
N ALA A 342 -12.48 -2.70 3.03
CA ALA A 342 -13.89 -2.37 3.28
C ALA A 342 -14.22 -1.89 4.70
N THR A 343 -13.39 -2.20 5.68
CA THR A 343 -13.55 -1.76 7.08
C THR A 343 -13.04 -0.35 7.31
N ASP A 344 -11.98 0.04 6.58
CA ASP A 344 -11.39 1.38 6.60
C ASP A 344 -10.85 1.72 5.21
N PRO A 345 -11.67 2.34 4.33
CA PRO A 345 -11.35 2.48 2.91
C PRO A 345 -10.41 3.65 2.58
N VAL A 346 -9.96 4.42 3.58
CA VAL A 346 -9.15 5.63 3.37
C VAL A 346 -7.93 5.62 4.29
N PHE A 347 -6.73 5.69 3.72
CA PHE A 347 -5.48 5.76 4.48
C PHE A 347 -5.29 7.09 5.24
N GLY A 348 -5.88 8.18 4.75
CA GLY A 348 -5.87 9.47 5.42
C GLY A 348 -4.53 10.22 5.38
N GLY A 349 -3.62 9.87 4.48
CA GLY A 349 -2.39 10.62 4.24
C GLY A 349 -2.65 12.03 3.73
N VAL A 350 -1.81 12.97 4.14
CA VAL A 350 -1.88 14.37 3.78
C VAL A 350 -0.51 14.89 3.32
N TYR A 351 -0.51 15.87 2.42
CA TYR A 351 0.69 16.50 1.86
C TYR A 351 0.66 17.99 2.25
N LYS A 352 1.69 18.45 2.96
CA LYS A 352 1.64 19.80 3.56
C LYS A 352 2.95 20.56 3.39
N LEU A 353 2.83 21.85 3.01
CA LEU A 353 3.94 22.80 2.99
C LEU A 353 4.50 22.97 4.41
N VAL A 354 5.79 22.72 4.58
CA VAL A 354 6.47 22.77 5.88
C VAL A 354 7.64 23.74 5.92
N ALA A 355 8.20 24.13 4.76
CA ALA A 355 9.22 25.16 4.66
C ALA A 355 9.28 25.76 3.24
N VAL A 356 9.84 26.96 3.15
CA VAL A 356 10.18 27.65 1.89
C VAL A 356 11.62 28.15 1.97
N LYS A 357 12.40 27.89 0.93
CA LYS A 357 13.79 28.36 0.83
C LYS A 357 13.83 29.86 0.53
N LYS A 358 14.60 30.60 1.33
CA LYS A 358 14.82 32.03 1.12
C LYS A 358 15.99 32.29 0.19
N GLU A 359 16.16 33.54 -0.25
CA GLU A 359 17.26 33.99 -1.12
C GLU A 359 18.64 33.78 -0.47
N ASP A 360 18.74 33.86 0.85
CA ASP A 360 19.96 33.61 1.61
C ASP A 360 20.31 32.11 1.74
N GLY A 361 19.49 31.24 1.15
CA GLY A 361 19.66 29.77 1.20
C GLY A 361 19.10 29.10 2.45
N THR A 362 18.64 29.84 3.44
CA THR A 362 17.99 29.30 4.63
C THR A 362 16.56 28.87 4.33
N TYR A 363 15.98 28.02 5.19
CA TYR A 363 14.60 27.57 5.06
C TYR A 363 13.72 28.23 6.11
N GLU A 364 12.72 28.98 5.65
CA GLU A 364 11.69 29.54 6.52
C GLU A 364 10.62 28.46 6.79
N PRO A 365 10.41 28.05 8.06
CA PRO A 365 9.38 27.06 8.38
C PRO A 365 7.99 27.61 8.09
N LYS A 366 7.10 26.75 7.62
CA LYS A 366 5.70 27.05 7.35
C LYS A 366 4.80 26.08 8.11
N MET A 367 3.69 26.57 8.65
CA MET A 367 2.76 25.74 9.39
C MET A 367 1.34 26.22 9.16
N LYS A 368 0.44 25.27 8.88
CA LYS A 368 -1.00 25.52 9.00
C LYS A 368 -1.36 25.33 10.47
N CYS A 369 -1.88 26.38 11.09
CA CYS A 369 -2.54 26.29 12.38
C CYS A 369 -4.02 26.07 12.18
N SER A 370 -4.60 25.07 12.86
CA SER A 370 -6.05 24.87 12.93
C SER A 370 -6.49 24.96 14.37
N ASP A 371 -7.79 25.18 14.60
CA ASP A 371 -8.38 25.24 15.96
C ASP A 371 -8.21 23.93 16.75
N SER A 372 -7.89 22.83 16.07
CA SER A 372 -7.58 21.54 16.69
C SER A 372 -6.06 21.32 16.72
N VAL A 373 -5.49 21.21 17.92
CA VAL A 373 -4.06 20.95 18.16
C VAL A 373 -3.61 19.63 17.51
N SER A 374 -4.47 18.60 17.49
CA SER A 374 -4.21 17.30 16.86
C SER A 374 -4.02 17.40 15.35
N LYS A 375 -4.47 18.50 14.72
CA LYS A 375 -4.29 18.77 13.28
C LYS A 375 -3.13 19.73 12.99
N ALA A 376 -2.39 20.17 14.01
CA ALA A 376 -1.24 21.03 13.83
C ALA A 376 -0.12 20.27 13.09
N ILE A 377 0.45 20.92 12.06
CA ILE A 377 1.51 20.37 11.24
C ILE A 377 2.84 20.55 11.97
N ILE A 378 3.77 19.63 11.81
CA ILE A 378 5.14 19.79 12.27
C ILE A 378 5.91 20.58 11.20
N PRO A 379 6.34 21.83 11.50
CA PRO A 379 7.02 22.68 10.52
C PRO A 379 8.49 22.35 10.41
N GLY A 380 9.11 22.79 9.31
CA GLY A 380 10.54 22.68 9.08
C GLY A 380 10.90 21.59 8.07
N LYS A 381 12.15 21.59 7.66
CA LYS A 381 12.71 20.57 6.76
C LYS A 381 13.05 19.34 7.59
N LEU A 382 12.12 18.39 7.65
CA LEU A 382 12.16 17.28 8.60
C LEU A 382 12.92 16.06 8.07
N MET A 383 13.49 15.31 9.01
CA MET A 383 14.03 13.96 8.86
C MET A 383 13.35 13.01 9.83
N ALA A 384 13.48 11.71 9.56
CA ALA A 384 12.96 10.66 10.42
C ALA A 384 14.02 9.57 10.65
N TRP A 385 14.12 9.16 11.91
CA TRP A 385 15.06 8.15 12.39
C TRP A 385 14.29 7.13 13.22
N ARG A 386 14.74 5.89 13.24
CA ARG A 386 14.22 4.85 14.13
C ARG A 386 15.32 4.38 15.06
N VAL A 387 15.03 4.39 16.34
CA VAL A 387 15.90 3.82 17.38
C VAL A 387 15.44 2.40 17.65
N PHE A 388 16.40 1.48 17.71
CA PHE A 388 16.19 0.08 18.06
C PHE A 388 16.81 -0.20 19.43
N ASP A 389 16.17 -1.08 20.18
CA ASP A 389 16.68 -1.58 21.44
C ASP A 389 17.75 -2.69 21.25
N SER A 390 18.19 -3.28 22.37
CA SER A 390 19.19 -4.35 22.36
C SER A 390 18.70 -5.67 21.74
N GLU A 391 17.38 -5.83 21.54
CA GLU A 391 16.76 -6.99 20.89
C GLU A 391 16.52 -6.74 19.38
N GLY A 392 16.84 -5.53 18.89
CA GLY A 392 16.63 -5.10 17.52
C GLY A 392 15.18 -4.67 17.22
N LYS A 393 14.34 -4.50 18.27
CA LYS A 393 12.96 -4.00 18.13
C LYS A 393 12.93 -2.48 18.10
N GLY A 394 12.05 -1.90 17.28
CA GLY A 394 11.85 -0.45 17.19
C GLY A 394 11.37 0.13 18.52
N GLN A 395 12.19 0.93 19.16
CA GLN A 395 11.88 1.55 20.44
C GLN A 395 11.07 2.84 20.26
N CYS A 396 11.49 3.70 19.35
CA CYS A 396 10.78 4.93 18.99
C CYS A 396 11.24 5.44 17.62
N ASP A 397 10.43 6.32 17.01
CA ASP A 397 10.82 7.12 15.87
C ASP A 397 11.08 8.57 16.29
N ILE A 398 12.19 9.16 15.80
CA ILE A 398 12.59 10.53 16.07
C ILE A 398 12.30 11.38 14.83
N ILE A 399 11.55 12.47 15.01
CA ILE A 399 11.41 13.51 14.00
C ILE A 399 12.37 14.64 14.34
N SER A 400 13.32 14.91 13.45
CA SER A 400 14.37 15.93 13.60
C SER A 400 14.34 16.94 12.47
N LEU A 401 15.08 18.05 12.59
CA LEU A 401 15.45 18.86 11.44
C LEU A 401 16.51 18.13 10.60
N ASP A 402 16.66 18.50 9.34
CA ASP A 402 17.55 17.83 8.37
C ASP A 402 19.05 18.04 8.64
N ASN A 403 19.42 18.98 9.51
CA ASN A 403 20.78 19.24 9.96
C ASN A 403 21.15 18.55 11.27
N GLU A 404 20.22 17.77 11.86
CA GLU A 404 20.49 16.97 13.05
C GLU A 404 20.84 15.53 12.65
N GLU A 405 21.82 14.94 13.30
CA GLU A 405 22.30 13.59 13.02
C GLU A 405 22.36 12.79 14.31
N PHE A 406 22.01 11.49 14.23
CA PHE A 406 22.07 10.54 15.34
C PHE A 406 22.98 9.38 15.00
N LYS A 407 23.69 8.86 15.99
CA LYS A 407 24.61 7.72 15.90
C LYS A 407 24.37 6.75 17.04
N ASP A 408 24.79 5.52 16.85
CA ASP A 408 24.77 4.50 17.89
C ASP A 408 25.57 4.98 19.11
N GLY A 409 24.97 4.86 20.30
CA GLY A 409 25.52 5.34 21.57
C GLY A 409 25.16 6.79 21.93
N ASP A 410 24.51 7.54 21.08
CA ASP A 410 24.01 8.88 21.44
C ASP A 410 22.89 8.80 22.46
N ILE A 411 22.74 9.87 23.25
CA ILE A 411 21.55 10.05 24.10
C ILE A 411 20.70 11.16 23.53
N ALA A 412 19.55 10.77 22.95
CA ALA A 412 18.56 11.70 22.44
C ALA A 412 17.67 12.22 23.58
N ASN A 413 17.58 13.55 23.72
CA ASN A 413 16.55 14.18 24.55
C ASN A 413 15.38 14.51 23.62
N LEU A 414 14.22 13.93 23.85
CA LEU A 414 13.07 14.04 22.96
C LEU A 414 11.90 14.68 23.68
N ILE A 415 11.08 15.39 22.93
CA ILE A 415 9.81 15.96 23.37
C ILE A 415 8.69 15.07 22.87
N ASN A 416 7.89 14.57 23.80
CA ASN A 416 6.79 13.68 23.44
C ASN A 416 5.77 14.41 22.56
N LEU A 417 5.40 13.78 21.46
CA LEU A 417 4.43 14.34 20.54
C LEU A 417 2.99 14.25 21.08
N ASP A 418 2.73 13.27 21.96
CA ASP A 418 1.43 13.13 22.63
C ASP A 418 1.34 14.17 23.78
N PRO A 419 0.43 15.14 23.71
CA PRO A 419 0.29 16.17 24.73
C PRO A 419 -0.19 15.63 26.09
N ASP A 420 -0.82 14.45 26.10
CA ASP A 420 -1.34 13.80 27.29
C ASP A 420 -0.33 12.77 27.89
N ALA A 421 0.90 12.70 27.32
CA ALA A 421 1.93 11.82 27.85
C ALA A 421 2.31 12.15 29.28
N PHE A 422 2.53 11.11 30.09
CA PHE A 422 2.95 11.29 31.48
C PHE A 422 4.32 12.00 31.58
N ASP A 423 5.26 11.65 30.69
CA ASP A 423 6.58 12.26 30.61
C ASP A 423 6.67 13.13 29.35
N PRO A 424 6.61 14.48 29.49
CA PRO A 424 6.69 15.37 28.33
C PRO A 424 8.09 15.42 27.69
N VAL A 425 9.13 15.01 28.42
CA VAL A 425 10.52 14.91 27.97
C VAL A 425 11.06 13.52 28.25
N VAL A 426 11.52 12.84 27.22
CA VAL A 426 12.04 11.48 27.31
C VAL A 426 13.51 11.46 26.93
N LYS A 427 14.33 10.70 27.64
CA LYS A 427 15.71 10.40 27.27
C LYS A 427 15.77 9.01 26.69
N VAL A 428 16.26 8.92 25.47
CA VAL A 428 16.42 7.66 24.75
C VAL A 428 17.90 7.43 24.45
N GLU A 429 18.42 6.27 24.83
CA GLU A 429 19.74 5.81 24.41
C GLU A 429 19.60 5.18 23.01
N CYS A 430 20.32 5.71 22.06
CA CYS A 430 20.35 5.19 20.69
C CYS A 430 21.24 3.95 20.62
N THR A 431 20.76 2.80 21.15
CA THR A 431 21.51 1.54 21.11
C THR A 431 21.88 1.18 19.66
N HIS A 432 20.92 1.28 18.77
CA HIS A 432 21.10 1.30 17.32
C HIS A 432 20.13 2.30 16.73
N VAL A 433 20.58 3.13 15.77
CA VAL A 433 19.73 4.14 15.13
C VAL A 433 19.89 4.12 13.61
N GLU A 434 18.76 4.06 12.92
CA GLU A 434 18.73 4.09 11.46
C GLU A 434 17.97 5.33 10.97
N ARG A 435 18.51 5.98 9.94
CA ARG A 435 17.78 7.00 9.19
C ARG A 435 16.77 6.29 8.28
N ILE A 436 15.48 6.45 8.57
CA ILE A 436 14.41 5.77 7.82
C ILE A 436 13.90 6.60 6.64
N LEU A 437 13.94 7.94 6.70
CA LEU A 437 13.61 8.81 5.57
C LEU A 437 14.87 9.01 4.71
N VAL A 438 15.00 8.28 3.61
CA VAL A 438 16.22 8.20 2.79
C VAL A 438 16.04 8.86 1.41
N PRO A 439 17.12 9.39 0.80
CA PRO A 439 17.04 9.99 -0.53
C PRO A 439 16.71 8.92 -1.59
N HIS A 440 15.74 9.20 -2.43
CA HIS A 440 15.37 8.40 -3.60
C HIS A 440 15.74 9.10 -4.89
N ILE A 441 15.44 10.39 -5.00
CA ILE A 441 15.81 11.24 -6.14
C ILE A 441 16.50 12.48 -5.58
N ILE A 442 17.63 12.85 -6.15
CA ILE A 442 18.36 14.09 -5.85
C ILE A 442 18.58 14.84 -7.15
N ASN A 443 18.17 16.11 -7.20
CA ASN A 443 18.25 16.97 -8.40
C ASN A 443 17.65 16.32 -9.67
N GLY A 444 16.57 15.55 -9.51
CA GLY A 444 15.90 14.84 -10.60
C GLY A 444 16.55 13.52 -11.02
N GLU A 445 17.60 13.07 -10.33
CA GLU A 445 18.30 11.81 -10.62
C GLU A 445 18.04 10.77 -9.55
N LEU A 446 17.78 9.51 -9.95
CA LEU A 446 17.60 8.40 -9.05
C LEU A 446 18.93 8.07 -8.35
N VAL A 447 18.92 8.00 -7.01
CA VAL A 447 20.11 7.78 -6.18
C VAL A 447 20.01 6.55 -5.26
N ILE A 448 18.94 5.77 -5.39
CA ILE A 448 18.69 4.57 -4.59
C ILE A 448 18.38 3.39 -5.51
N ASP A 449 18.78 2.20 -5.10
CA ASP A 449 18.32 0.97 -5.74
C ASP A 449 16.87 0.70 -5.37
N LEU A 450 16.07 0.34 -6.37
CA LEU A 450 14.68 -0.11 -6.22
C LEU A 450 14.68 -1.64 -6.22
N PRO A 451 14.56 -2.29 -5.05
CA PRO A 451 14.58 -3.74 -4.95
C PRO A 451 13.43 -4.40 -5.73
N ASP A 452 13.60 -5.64 -6.12
CA ASP A 452 12.52 -6.42 -6.70
C ASP A 452 11.40 -6.73 -5.68
N ILE A 453 10.30 -7.28 -6.18
CA ILE A 453 9.12 -7.55 -5.36
C ILE A 453 9.41 -8.59 -4.27
N ARG A 454 10.26 -9.57 -4.55
CA ARG A 454 10.62 -10.60 -3.59
C ARG A 454 11.40 -10.02 -2.42
N ALA A 455 12.40 -9.21 -2.69
CA ALA A 455 13.18 -8.53 -1.66
C ALA A 455 12.32 -7.61 -0.79
N LYS A 456 11.33 -6.92 -1.37
CA LYS A 456 10.37 -6.09 -0.62
C LYS A 456 9.46 -6.92 0.27
N LYS A 457 8.96 -8.06 -0.21
CA LYS A 457 8.16 -9.00 0.60
C LYS A 457 8.97 -9.52 1.80
N ASP A 458 10.21 -9.92 1.55
CA ASP A 458 11.10 -10.43 2.60
C ASP A 458 11.42 -9.32 3.61
N TYR A 459 11.58 -8.06 3.15
CA TYR A 459 11.80 -6.91 4.01
C TYR A 459 10.59 -6.61 4.91
N ILE A 460 9.36 -6.64 4.38
CA ILE A 460 8.14 -6.47 5.18
C ILE A 460 8.03 -7.58 6.22
N LYS A 461 8.24 -8.82 5.81
CA LYS A 461 8.18 -9.98 6.69
C LYS A 461 9.20 -9.88 7.81
N GLU A 462 10.45 -9.55 7.48
CA GLU A 462 11.53 -9.41 8.45
C GLU A 462 11.21 -8.33 9.49
N GLN A 463 10.68 -7.18 9.08
CA GLN A 463 10.29 -6.13 10.02
C GLN A 463 9.18 -6.59 10.97
N LEU A 464 8.11 -7.18 10.43
CA LEU A 464 6.98 -7.64 11.25
C LEU A 464 7.36 -8.77 12.21
N GLU A 465 8.26 -9.67 11.81
CA GLU A 465 8.70 -10.79 12.64
C GLU A 465 9.75 -10.37 13.68
N ASN A 466 10.69 -9.48 13.33
CA ASN A 466 11.89 -9.25 14.12
C ASN A 466 12.05 -7.83 14.66
N ARG A 467 11.41 -6.80 14.05
CA ARG A 467 11.67 -5.40 14.37
C ARG A 467 10.50 -4.64 14.99
N VAL A 468 9.31 -5.22 14.98
CA VAL A 468 8.11 -4.64 15.60
C VAL A 468 7.81 -5.41 16.89
N TRP A 469 7.41 -4.70 17.94
CA TRP A 469 6.98 -5.31 19.18
C TRP A 469 5.67 -6.08 19.02
N GLU A 470 5.55 -7.27 19.62
CA GLU A 470 4.32 -8.07 19.56
C GLU A 470 3.11 -7.30 20.13
N SER A 471 3.35 -6.37 21.04
CA SER A 471 2.30 -5.50 21.60
C SER A 471 1.70 -4.56 20.55
N GLU A 472 2.47 -4.11 19.55
CA GLU A 472 2.01 -3.27 18.44
C GLU A 472 1.29 -4.09 17.36
N LEU A 473 1.57 -5.40 17.29
CA LEU A 473 0.94 -6.32 16.32
C LEU A 473 -0.37 -6.93 16.82
N ARG A 474 -0.83 -6.61 18.03
CA ARG A 474 -2.09 -7.14 18.56
C ARG A 474 -3.27 -6.76 17.68
N PRO A 475 -4.17 -7.71 17.36
CA PRO A 475 -5.35 -7.43 16.56
C PRO A 475 -6.36 -6.49 17.24
N GLN A 476 -6.30 -6.39 18.56
CA GLN A 476 -7.18 -5.55 19.38
C GLN A 476 -6.33 -4.76 20.36
N MET A 477 -6.58 -3.46 20.44
CA MET A 477 -5.87 -2.54 21.34
C MET A 477 -4.34 -2.67 21.22
N PRO A 478 -3.76 -2.48 20.00
CA PRO A 478 -2.33 -2.52 19.84
C PRO A 478 -1.67 -1.40 20.67
N HIS A 479 -0.46 -1.66 21.13
CA HIS A 479 0.35 -0.61 21.74
C HIS A 479 0.68 0.44 20.68
N LYS A 480 0.59 1.71 21.04
CA LYS A 480 0.92 2.82 20.16
C LYS A 480 2.44 3.02 20.16
N HIS A 481 3.06 2.99 19.00
CA HIS A 481 4.48 3.28 18.83
C HIS A 481 4.81 4.71 19.24
N TYR A 482 5.97 4.92 19.87
CA TYR A 482 6.43 6.24 20.28
C TYR A 482 7.03 6.99 19.10
N VAL A 483 6.52 8.19 18.85
CA VAL A 483 7.02 9.11 17.83
C VAL A 483 7.24 10.45 18.51
N ASP A 484 8.49 10.87 18.58
CA ASP A 484 8.91 12.01 19.40
C ASP A 484 9.71 13.04 18.59
N LEU A 485 9.72 14.27 19.06
CA LEU A 485 10.38 15.39 18.40
C LEU A 485 11.72 15.70 19.06
N THR A 486 12.71 16.13 18.27
CA THR A 486 13.85 16.81 18.85
C THR A 486 13.43 18.15 19.46
N PRO A 487 14.17 18.68 20.46
CA PRO A 487 13.91 20.02 21.01
C PRO A 487 13.87 21.10 19.93
N ALA A 488 14.73 21.01 18.92
CA ALA A 488 14.76 21.99 17.82
C ALA A 488 13.47 22.00 17.00
N VAL A 489 12.88 20.84 16.72
CA VAL A 489 11.59 20.73 16.04
C VAL A 489 10.45 21.22 16.93
N ALA A 490 10.45 20.85 18.21
CA ALA A 490 9.44 21.28 19.16
C ALA A 490 9.43 22.80 19.35
N ASP A 491 10.62 23.41 19.52
CA ASP A 491 10.80 24.87 19.63
C ASP A 491 10.33 25.60 18.35
N CYS A 492 10.70 25.08 17.19
CA CYS A 492 10.26 25.62 15.90
C CYS A 492 8.72 25.59 15.81
N ARG A 493 8.08 24.48 16.19
CA ARG A 493 6.63 24.31 16.20
C ARG A 493 5.95 25.30 17.17
N GLU A 494 6.51 25.46 18.39
CA GLU A 494 5.96 26.39 19.38
C GLU A 494 6.11 27.84 18.96
N GLU A 495 7.27 28.23 18.40
CA GLU A 495 7.51 29.58 17.90
C GLU A 495 6.52 29.93 16.77
N MET A 496 6.33 29.04 15.80
CA MET A 496 5.36 29.23 14.71
C MET A 496 3.94 29.35 15.25
N TYR A 497 3.56 28.54 16.23
CA TYR A 497 2.24 28.62 16.84
C TYR A 497 2.04 29.95 17.54
N ARG A 498 3.00 30.43 18.34
CA ARG A 498 2.96 31.74 19.00
C ARG A 498 2.85 32.88 18.00
N LYS A 499 3.60 32.83 16.90
CA LYS A 499 3.58 33.85 15.83
C LYS A 499 2.20 33.93 15.18
N LEU A 500 1.51 32.81 14.99
CA LEU A 500 0.25 32.74 14.25
C LEU A 500 -0.99 32.91 15.15
N HIS A 501 -0.94 32.50 16.41
CA HIS A 501 -2.10 32.50 17.32
C HIS A 501 -1.90 33.27 18.64
N GLY A 502 -0.70 33.78 18.92
CA GLY A 502 -0.42 34.53 20.15
C GLY A 502 -0.47 33.73 21.45
N GLY A 503 -0.47 32.40 21.39
CA GLY A 503 -0.56 31.48 22.55
C GLY A 503 0.38 30.26 22.46
N ARG A 504 0.55 29.55 23.57
CA ARG A 504 1.28 28.28 23.59
C ARG A 504 0.42 27.14 23.00
N ILE A 505 1.05 26.17 22.35
CA ILE A 505 0.45 24.88 22.05
C ILE A 505 0.16 24.20 23.39
N LYS A 506 -1.11 23.91 23.65
CA LYS A 506 -1.51 23.13 24.83
C LYS A 506 -1.36 21.66 24.51
#